data_3b4b9c9895ce85fb1b8b86c29557c618
#
_entry.id   3b4b9c9895ce85fb1b8b86c29557c618
#
_cell.length_a   1.000
_cell.length_b   1.000
_cell.length_c   1.000
_cell.angle_alpha   90.00
_cell.angle_beta   90.00
_cell.angle_gamma   90.00
#
_symmetry.space_group_name_H-M   'P 1'
#
loop_
_entity.id
_entity.type
_entity.pdbx_description
1 polymer ?
#
loop_
_entity_poly.entity_id
_entity_poly.type
_entity_poly.pdbx_seq_one_letter_code
_entity_poly.pdbx_strand_id
1 'polypeptide(L)'
;MKNVIVVFGGKSCEHEISIITGVLTLNSIDKQKYNPFPVYISKNGEWLTGEELFDLSFYKCNNFSKLKKITCINGERSIYYSNGKKLKKLIDVYCAINCLHGLNGEDGAISGVMQLNGIPLVGSPLFASSLSMDKEYQKFVLNGLKIPVLPFVSVTKAEYLSGGEYIEKVESKLSYPVIIKPANLGSSIGISTANNKSELVIAVKNAFIFDEKVVIEPYLQDFTEYNIGALETQDGIILSSVEKPIKSSDILSFQDKYENTLVGESKEFPAKISKNLKSKINAITE
;
A
#
# COMPACT_ATOMS: atom_id res chain seq x y z
N MET A 1 20.71 4.27 23.05
CA MET A 1 19.88 3.42 22.18
C MET A 1 19.74 4.06 20.81
N LYS A 2 19.48 3.28 19.75
CA LYS A 2 19.29 3.77 18.39
C LYS A 2 17.83 4.20 18.20
N ASN A 3 17.58 5.44 17.79
CA ASN A 3 16.21 5.93 17.57
C ASN A 3 15.64 5.39 16.25
N VAL A 4 14.54 4.67 16.31
CA VAL A 4 13.81 4.15 15.17
C VAL A 4 12.49 4.89 15.04
N ILE A 5 12.33 5.68 13.99
CA ILE A 5 11.06 6.35 13.74
C ILE A 5 10.08 5.37 13.08
N VAL A 6 8.84 5.39 13.51
CA VAL A 6 7.74 4.66 12.87
C VAL A 6 6.81 5.70 12.25
N VAL A 7 6.70 5.66 10.91
CA VAL A 7 5.91 6.62 10.15
C VAL A 7 4.57 5.98 9.78
N PHE A 8 3.46 6.62 10.16
CA PHE A 8 2.12 6.08 9.98
C PHE A 8 1.04 7.17 9.89
N GLY A 9 -0.20 6.80 9.54
CA GLY A 9 -1.31 7.71 9.26
C GLY A 9 -1.39 8.04 7.76
N GLY A 10 -1.16 9.30 7.39
CA GLY A 10 -1.13 9.74 5.98
C GLY A 10 -2.46 10.25 5.43
N LYS A 11 -2.44 10.75 4.19
CA LYS A 11 -3.62 11.27 3.47
C LYS A 11 -4.38 10.21 2.68
N SER A 12 -4.09 8.96 2.90
CA SER A 12 -4.67 7.82 2.19
C SER A 12 -6.08 7.48 2.69
N CYS A 13 -6.87 6.81 1.86
CA CYS A 13 -8.11 6.16 2.27
C CYS A 13 -7.89 5.04 3.30
N GLU A 14 -6.65 4.58 3.47
CA GLU A 14 -6.23 3.53 4.40
C GLU A 14 -5.61 4.10 5.70
N HIS A 15 -5.89 5.37 6.00
CA HIS A 15 -5.34 6.10 7.15
C HIS A 15 -5.51 5.37 8.48
N GLU A 16 -6.70 4.85 8.75
CA GLU A 16 -7.03 4.14 9.99
C GLU A 16 -6.26 2.82 10.12
N ILE A 17 -6.09 2.11 9.00
CA ILE A 17 -5.31 0.87 8.96
C ILE A 17 -3.84 1.16 9.24
N SER A 18 -3.34 2.24 8.66
CA SER A 18 -1.98 2.72 8.92
C SER A 18 -1.74 3.06 10.40
N ILE A 19 -2.73 3.63 11.09
CA ILE A 19 -2.66 3.88 12.54
C ILE A 19 -2.53 2.56 13.30
N ILE A 20 -3.36 1.57 12.99
CA ILE A 20 -3.33 0.25 13.66
C ILE A 20 -1.96 -0.39 13.47
N THR A 21 -1.46 -0.42 12.23
CA THR A 21 -0.13 -0.98 11.90
C THR A 21 0.99 -0.23 12.62
N GLY A 22 0.94 1.10 12.64
CA GLY A 22 1.94 1.95 13.27
C GLY A 22 1.99 1.75 14.79
N VAL A 23 0.85 1.74 15.47
CA VAL A 23 0.76 1.52 16.91
C VAL A 23 1.22 0.11 17.29
N LEU A 24 0.82 -0.91 16.51
CA LEU A 24 1.31 -2.29 16.71
C LEU A 24 2.84 -2.35 16.57
N THR A 25 3.39 -1.75 15.54
CA THR A 25 4.84 -1.70 15.28
C THR A 25 5.59 -1.00 16.40
N LEU A 26 5.14 0.19 16.83
CA LEU A 26 5.73 0.94 17.94
C LEU A 26 5.82 0.11 19.23
N ASN A 27 4.78 -0.68 19.51
CA ASN A 27 4.73 -1.50 20.72
C ASN A 27 5.46 -2.84 20.58
N SER A 28 5.77 -3.29 19.35
CA SER A 28 6.47 -4.56 19.08
C SER A 28 8.00 -4.39 18.99
N ILE A 29 8.51 -3.17 18.85
CA ILE A 29 9.96 -2.91 18.78
C ILE A 29 10.63 -3.30 20.11
N ASP A 30 11.75 -4.03 20.01
CA ASP A 30 12.59 -4.38 21.16
C ASP A 30 13.18 -3.13 21.82
N LYS A 31 12.56 -2.70 22.90
CA LYS A 31 12.94 -1.49 23.67
C LYS A 31 14.26 -1.64 24.43
N GLN A 32 14.87 -2.84 24.47
CA GLN A 32 16.21 -3.00 25.01
C GLN A 32 17.29 -2.57 24.02
N LYS A 33 17.01 -2.66 22.71
CA LYS A 33 17.95 -2.33 21.63
C LYS A 33 17.68 -0.99 20.99
N TYR A 34 16.41 -0.63 20.84
CA TYR A 34 15.95 0.52 20.07
C TYR A 34 15.03 1.43 20.89
N ASN A 35 15.05 2.71 20.55
CA ASN A 35 14.12 3.69 21.07
C ASN A 35 13.07 4.00 19.98
N PRO A 36 11.85 3.43 20.04
CA PRO A 36 10.80 3.72 19.07
C PRO A 36 10.32 5.17 19.23
N PHE A 37 10.20 5.87 18.11
CA PHE A 37 9.75 7.25 18.07
C PHE A 37 8.60 7.40 17.07
N PRO A 38 7.38 7.79 17.49
CA PRO A 38 6.23 7.89 16.63
C PRO A 38 6.31 9.13 15.73
N VAL A 39 6.03 8.94 14.44
CA VAL A 39 5.85 10.00 13.45
C VAL A 39 4.48 9.78 12.81
N TYR A 40 3.49 10.45 13.37
CA TYR A 40 2.12 10.39 12.86
C TYR A 40 1.89 11.48 11.83
N ILE A 41 1.40 11.10 10.65
CA ILE A 41 0.99 12.02 9.60
C ILE A 41 -0.54 12.12 9.63
N SER A 42 -1.06 13.31 9.92
CA SER A 42 -2.51 13.54 9.94
C SER A 42 -3.13 13.49 8.55
N LYS A 43 -4.45 13.42 8.47
CA LYS A 43 -5.20 13.53 7.20
C LYS A 43 -4.94 14.85 6.44
N ASN A 44 -4.52 15.89 7.17
CA ASN A 44 -4.12 17.17 6.56
C ASN A 44 -2.64 17.21 6.14
N GLY A 45 -1.88 16.13 6.41
CA GLY A 45 -0.47 16.02 6.07
C GLY A 45 0.47 16.67 7.09
N GLU A 46 0.00 17.03 8.28
CA GLU A 46 0.86 17.50 9.35
C GLU A 46 1.61 16.34 9.99
N TRP A 47 2.89 16.50 10.19
CA TRP A 47 3.72 15.53 10.90
C TRP A 47 3.72 15.85 12.39
N LEU A 48 3.33 14.89 13.19
CA LEU A 48 3.10 15.03 14.62
C LEU A 48 3.81 13.94 15.42
N THR A 49 4.19 14.26 16.67
CA THR A 49 4.74 13.28 17.62
C THR A 49 4.25 13.55 19.04
N GLY A 50 4.21 12.51 19.87
CA GLY A 50 3.83 12.56 21.28
C GLY A 50 3.73 11.15 21.86
N GLU A 51 3.82 11.04 23.19
CA GLU A 51 3.69 9.75 23.90
C GLU A 51 2.30 9.12 23.76
N GLU A 52 1.29 9.97 23.56
CA GLU A 52 -0.10 9.54 23.37
C GLU A 52 -0.27 8.64 22.15
N LEU A 53 0.62 8.75 21.15
CA LEU A 53 0.54 8.01 19.89
C LEU A 53 0.84 6.50 20.02
N PHE A 54 1.31 6.05 21.18
CA PHE A 54 1.47 4.61 21.49
C PHE A 54 0.16 3.91 21.85
N ASP A 55 -0.89 4.69 22.17
CA ASP A 55 -2.18 4.16 22.55
C ASP A 55 -3.21 4.29 21.42
N LEU A 56 -3.71 3.15 20.94
CA LEU A 56 -4.71 3.12 19.87
C LEU A 56 -6.03 3.83 20.28
N SER A 57 -6.36 3.87 21.57
CA SER A 57 -7.55 4.55 22.06
C SER A 57 -7.50 6.07 21.89
N PHE A 58 -6.31 6.65 21.85
CA PHE A 58 -6.09 8.09 21.65
C PHE A 58 -6.70 8.60 20.34
N TYR A 59 -6.67 7.80 19.30
CA TYR A 59 -7.15 8.21 17.95
C TYR A 59 -8.67 8.30 17.86
N LYS A 60 -9.41 7.68 18.79
CA LYS A 60 -10.88 7.75 18.86
C LYS A 60 -11.39 9.16 19.19
N CYS A 61 -10.59 9.94 19.91
CA CYS A 61 -10.98 11.27 20.38
C CYS A 61 -10.74 12.40 19.36
N ASN A 62 -10.00 12.14 18.26
CA ASN A 62 -9.62 13.12 17.24
C ASN A 62 -9.05 14.45 17.79
N ASN A 63 -8.45 14.45 18.99
CA ASN A 63 -7.88 15.62 19.62
C ASN A 63 -6.35 15.53 19.66
N PHE A 64 -5.73 16.07 18.64
CA PHE A 64 -4.28 16.07 18.45
C PHE A 64 -3.57 17.34 18.99
N SER A 65 -4.27 18.19 19.73
CA SER A 65 -3.75 19.49 20.23
C SER A 65 -2.53 19.37 21.17
N LYS A 66 -2.38 18.22 21.83
CA LYS A 66 -1.22 17.94 22.71
C LYS A 66 0.02 17.51 21.94
N LEU A 67 -0.12 17.09 20.70
CA LEU A 67 0.99 16.61 19.89
C LEU A 67 1.88 17.76 19.42
N LYS A 68 3.18 17.48 19.30
CA LYS A 68 4.15 18.43 18.78
C LYS A 68 4.24 18.32 17.26
N LYS A 69 4.20 19.47 16.58
CA LYS A 69 4.49 19.52 15.13
C LYS A 69 5.99 19.29 14.92
N ILE A 70 6.30 18.36 14.04
CA ILE A 70 7.66 17.98 13.71
C ILE A 70 7.92 18.11 12.21
N THR A 71 9.18 18.14 11.84
CA THR A 71 9.63 18.19 10.44
C THR A 71 11.01 17.56 10.31
N CYS A 72 11.35 17.18 9.08
CA CYS A 72 12.72 16.91 8.65
C CYS A 72 13.31 18.15 8.00
N ILE A 73 14.61 18.32 8.10
CA ILE A 73 15.38 19.30 7.31
C ILE A 73 16.15 18.52 6.25
N ASN A 74 15.99 18.92 4.99
CA ASN A 74 16.62 18.23 3.87
C ASN A 74 18.15 18.09 4.06
N GLY A 75 18.63 16.87 3.87
CA GLY A 75 20.03 16.51 4.07
C GLY A 75 20.42 16.22 5.52
N GLU A 76 19.50 16.33 6.48
CA GLU A 76 19.76 16.04 7.88
C GLU A 76 19.03 14.77 8.34
N ARG A 77 19.77 13.88 8.95
CA ARG A 77 19.25 12.62 9.49
C ARG A 77 18.67 12.80 10.90
N SER A 78 17.71 13.74 11.01
CA SER A 78 17.16 14.17 12.31
C SER A 78 15.73 14.63 12.20
N ILE A 79 14.99 14.51 13.30
CA ILE A 79 13.65 15.08 13.46
C ILE A 79 13.73 16.34 14.31
N TYR A 80 13.01 17.37 13.89
CA TYR A 80 12.95 18.68 14.50
C TYR A 80 11.53 19.01 14.97
N TYR A 81 11.44 19.65 16.13
CA TYR A 81 10.21 20.26 16.60
C TYR A 81 10.10 21.69 16.06
N SER A 82 8.93 22.06 15.58
CA SER A 82 8.62 23.42 15.13
C SER A 82 7.56 24.05 16.03
N ASN A 83 7.86 25.21 16.62
CA ASN A 83 6.88 26.04 17.31
C ASN A 83 6.42 27.25 16.46
N GLY A 84 6.64 27.20 15.15
CA GLY A 84 6.35 28.29 14.21
C GLY A 84 7.38 29.39 14.14
N LYS A 85 8.30 29.48 15.12
CA LYS A 85 9.37 30.53 15.19
C LYS A 85 10.77 29.95 15.10
N LYS A 86 11.00 28.81 15.73
CA LYS A 86 12.32 28.15 15.79
C LYS A 86 12.16 26.64 15.59
N LEU A 87 13.18 26.06 14.97
CA LEU A 87 13.34 24.61 14.89
C LEU A 87 14.30 24.17 16.01
N LYS A 88 13.91 23.14 16.74
CA LYS A 88 14.73 22.50 17.76
C LYS A 88 14.87 21.04 17.44
N LYS A 89 16.11 20.56 17.33
CA LYS A 89 16.39 19.15 17.14
C LYS A 89 15.83 18.33 18.29
N LEU A 90 15.09 17.29 17.98
CA LEU A 90 14.54 16.33 18.95
C LEU A 90 15.40 15.09 19.03
N ILE A 91 15.66 14.43 17.90
CA ILE A 91 16.39 13.18 17.83
C ILE A 91 17.22 13.09 16.55
N ASP A 92 18.32 12.35 16.62
CA ASP A 92 18.98 11.77 15.46
C ASP A 92 18.32 10.43 15.13
N VAL A 93 18.06 10.17 13.85
CA VAL A 93 17.35 8.99 13.39
C VAL A 93 18.33 7.91 12.97
N TYR A 94 18.18 6.71 13.50
CA TYR A 94 18.94 5.53 13.05
C TYR A 94 18.34 4.94 11.78
N CYS A 95 17.05 4.66 11.77
CA CYS A 95 16.27 4.24 10.60
C CYS A 95 14.80 4.59 10.77
N ALA A 96 14.04 4.50 9.69
CA ALA A 96 12.60 4.64 9.65
C ALA A 96 11.94 3.30 9.32
N ILE A 97 10.78 3.03 9.92
CA ILE A 97 9.88 1.94 9.52
C ILE A 97 8.66 2.59 8.88
N ASN A 98 8.35 2.19 7.65
CA ASN A 98 7.17 2.64 6.95
C ASN A 98 5.96 1.78 7.34
N CYS A 99 4.99 2.40 7.99
CA CYS A 99 3.68 1.82 8.31
C CYS A 99 2.54 2.59 7.62
N LEU A 100 2.85 3.45 6.65
CA LEU A 100 1.83 4.08 5.80
C LEU A 100 1.25 3.04 4.84
N HIS A 101 -0.04 3.16 4.56
CA HIS A 101 -0.74 2.36 3.56
C HIS A 101 -1.25 3.26 2.43
N GLY A 102 -1.21 2.74 1.19
CA GLY A 102 -1.71 3.42 0.00
C GLY A 102 -0.92 4.67 -0.36
N LEU A 103 -1.63 5.74 -0.68
CA LEU A 103 -1.07 7.00 -1.19
C LEU A 103 -0.02 7.61 -0.25
N ASN A 104 1.11 8.00 -0.81
CA ASN A 104 2.32 8.53 -0.15
C ASN A 104 3.07 7.51 0.73
N GLY A 105 2.52 6.32 0.95
CA GLY A 105 3.16 5.26 1.72
C GLY A 105 3.75 4.16 0.85
N GLU A 106 2.97 3.64 -0.09
CA GLU A 106 3.34 2.50 -0.93
C GLU A 106 3.75 2.91 -2.35
N ASP A 107 3.58 4.17 -2.72
CA ASP A 107 3.94 4.75 -4.02
C ASP A 107 5.38 5.30 -4.10
N GLY A 108 6.18 5.13 -3.05
CA GLY A 108 7.57 5.58 -2.99
C GLY A 108 7.76 7.01 -2.46
N ALA A 109 6.70 7.79 -2.23
CA ALA A 109 6.84 9.18 -1.79
C ALA A 109 7.58 9.29 -0.45
N ILE A 110 7.18 8.52 0.57
CA ILE A 110 7.89 8.51 1.87
C ILE A 110 9.32 7.99 1.74
N SER A 111 9.55 7.00 0.86
CA SER A 111 10.89 6.47 0.59
C SER A 111 11.80 7.56 0.04
N GLY A 112 11.29 8.41 -0.86
CA GLY A 112 12.02 9.57 -1.39
C GLY A 112 12.37 10.59 -0.30
N VAL A 113 11.44 10.89 0.60
CA VAL A 113 11.69 11.79 1.73
C VAL A 113 12.80 11.23 2.64
N MET A 114 12.74 9.94 2.97
CA MET A 114 13.77 9.31 3.81
C MET A 114 15.13 9.29 3.09
N GLN A 115 15.15 8.97 1.81
CA GLN A 115 16.37 8.96 0.99
C GLN A 115 17.03 10.35 0.92
N LEU A 116 16.27 11.43 0.69
CA LEU A 116 16.78 12.80 0.66
C LEU A 116 17.41 13.22 2.00
N ASN A 117 16.94 12.65 3.10
CA ASN A 117 17.45 12.91 4.43
C ASN A 117 18.52 11.91 4.89
N GLY A 118 18.96 11.00 4.03
CA GLY A 118 19.94 9.96 4.38
C GLY A 118 19.45 8.99 5.46
N ILE A 119 18.15 8.87 5.69
CA ILE A 119 17.52 7.98 6.67
C ILE A 119 17.27 6.63 6.02
N PRO A 120 17.91 5.53 6.47
CA PRO A 120 17.57 4.20 6.00
C PRO A 120 16.11 3.88 6.29
N LEU A 121 15.40 3.33 5.30
CA LEU A 121 14.01 2.94 5.42
C LEU A 121 13.88 1.41 5.45
N VAL A 122 13.14 0.90 6.42
CA VAL A 122 12.65 -0.48 6.42
C VAL A 122 11.35 -0.50 5.60
N GLY A 123 11.42 -1.12 4.43
CA GLY A 123 10.36 -1.14 3.43
C GLY A 123 10.95 -1.19 2.02
N SER A 124 10.09 -1.23 1.01
CA SER A 124 10.52 -1.26 -0.38
C SER A 124 11.17 0.08 -0.81
N PRO A 125 12.21 0.04 -1.66
CA PRO A 125 12.85 1.26 -2.16
C PRO A 125 11.89 2.05 -3.07
N LEU A 126 12.17 3.35 -3.24
CA LEU A 126 11.35 4.30 -3.98
C LEU A 126 10.92 3.75 -5.36
N PHE A 127 11.88 3.30 -6.15
CA PHE A 127 11.62 2.84 -7.52
C PHE A 127 10.67 1.62 -7.54
N ALA A 128 10.94 0.61 -6.71
CA ALA A 128 10.11 -0.59 -6.63
C ALA A 128 8.68 -0.25 -6.14
N SER A 129 8.56 0.62 -5.13
CA SER A 129 7.27 1.08 -4.61
C SER A 129 6.45 1.80 -5.69
N SER A 130 7.04 2.79 -6.36
CA SER A 130 6.36 3.58 -7.41
C SER A 130 5.93 2.71 -8.59
N LEU A 131 6.79 1.78 -9.01
CA LEU A 131 6.50 0.86 -10.10
C LEU A 131 5.38 -0.11 -9.74
N SER A 132 5.43 -0.69 -8.53
CA SER A 132 4.47 -1.71 -8.10
C SER A 132 3.11 -1.13 -7.77
N MET A 133 3.04 0.15 -7.38
CA MET A 133 1.78 0.82 -7.09
C MET A 133 0.93 1.03 -8.33
N ASP A 134 1.55 1.34 -9.47
CA ASP A 134 0.85 1.54 -10.74
C ASP A 134 0.63 0.20 -11.45
N LYS A 135 -0.62 -0.28 -11.47
CA LYS A 135 -1.00 -1.58 -12.04
C LYS A 135 -0.65 -1.73 -13.53
N GLU A 136 -0.66 -0.64 -14.28
CA GLU A 136 -0.27 -0.68 -15.70
C GLU A 136 1.23 -0.92 -15.85
N TYR A 137 2.05 -0.10 -15.19
CA TYR A 137 3.51 -0.23 -15.27
C TYR A 137 4.00 -1.54 -14.63
N GLN A 138 3.40 -1.97 -13.53
CA GLN A 138 3.66 -3.28 -12.93
C GLN A 138 3.45 -4.40 -13.97
N LYS A 139 2.34 -4.38 -14.71
CA LYS A 139 2.04 -5.40 -15.73
C LYS A 139 3.02 -5.34 -16.90
N PHE A 140 3.44 -4.15 -17.33
CA PHE A 140 4.46 -4.03 -18.39
C PHE A 140 5.80 -4.66 -17.96
N VAL A 141 6.21 -4.43 -16.72
CA VAL A 141 7.46 -5.01 -16.20
C VAL A 141 7.34 -6.52 -16.06
N LEU A 142 6.27 -7.02 -15.45
CA LEU A 142 6.03 -8.46 -15.30
C LEU A 142 6.00 -9.16 -16.66
N ASN A 143 5.32 -8.58 -17.65
CA ASN A 143 5.26 -9.12 -19.01
C ASN A 143 6.65 -9.11 -19.68
N GLY A 144 7.43 -8.04 -19.50
CA GLY A 144 8.82 -7.95 -19.95
C GLY A 144 9.74 -9.03 -19.35
N LEU A 145 9.48 -9.41 -18.10
CA LEU A 145 10.14 -10.50 -17.38
C LEU A 145 9.56 -11.90 -17.73
N LYS A 146 8.59 -11.96 -18.66
CA LYS A 146 7.88 -13.19 -19.06
C LYS A 146 7.09 -13.84 -17.92
N ILE A 147 6.71 -13.07 -16.91
CA ILE A 147 5.80 -13.47 -15.86
C ILE A 147 4.37 -13.29 -16.41
N PRO A 148 3.54 -14.34 -16.40
CA PRO A 148 2.19 -14.27 -16.96
C PRO A 148 1.33 -13.22 -16.26
N VAL A 149 0.71 -12.33 -17.04
CA VAL A 149 -0.28 -11.34 -16.57
C VAL A 149 -1.55 -11.47 -17.41
N LEU A 150 -2.69 -11.13 -16.82
CA LEU A 150 -3.94 -11.03 -17.58
C LEU A 150 -3.81 -9.94 -18.65
N PRO A 151 -4.44 -10.14 -19.83
CA PRO A 151 -4.57 -9.07 -20.80
C PRO A 151 -5.28 -7.87 -20.15
N PHE A 152 -4.94 -6.67 -20.57
CA PHE A 152 -5.50 -5.47 -19.98
C PHE A 152 -5.56 -4.32 -20.99
N VAL A 153 -6.39 -3.35 -20.63
CA VAL A 153 -6.49 -2.05 -21.31
C VAL A 153 -6.41 -0.97 -20.24
N SER A 154 -5.52 -0.01 -20.43
CA SER A 154 -5.46 1.19 -19.60
C SER A 154 -6.16 2.33 -20.30
N VAL A 155 -6.87 3.13 -19.51
CA VAL A 155 -7.56 4.34 -19.96
C VAL A 155 -7.18 5.47 -19.02
N THR A 156 -6.68 6.56 -19.60
CA THR A 156 -6.41 7.80 -18.86
C THR A 156 -7.68 8.68 -18.80
N LYS A 157 -7.75 9.56 -17.84
CA LYS A 157 -8.87 10.51 -17.74
C LYS A 157 -8.97 11.42 -18.97
N ALA A 158 -7.85 11.75 -19.59
CA ALA A 158 -7.81 12.51 -20.84
C ALA A 158 -8.47 11.74 -22.00
N GLU A 159 -8.15 10.43 -22.17
CA GLU A 159 -8.81 9.56 -23.16
C GLU A 159 -10.32 9.42 -22.89
N TYR A 160 -10.71 9.28 -21.63
CA TYR A 160 -12.10 9.22 -21.23
C TYR A 160 -12.87 10.52 -21.61
N LEU A 161 -12.27 11.68 -21.36
CA LEU A 161 -12.91 12.98 -21.62
C LEU A 161 -12.94 13.35 -23.11
N SER A 162 -12.04 12.79 -23.93
CA SER A 162 -12.02 13.02 -25.39
C SER A 162 -13.14 12.29 -26.15
N GLY A 163 -13.87 11.40 -25.48
CA GLY A 163 -15.03 10.70 -26.04
C GLY A 163 -14.75 9.24 -26.35
N GLY A 164 -15.65 8.41 -26.19
CA GLY A 164 -15.90 6.96 -26.30
C GLY A 164 -14.91 5.99 -26.99
N GLU A 165 -13.82 6.43 -27.63
CA GLU A 165 -12.85 5.56 -28.32
C GLU A 165 -12.22 4.49 -27.39
N TYR A 166 -12.13 4.77 -26.08
CA TYR A 166 -11.64 3.81 -25.12
C TYR A 166 -12.52 2.55 -25.04
N ILE A 167 -13.82 2.66 -25.34
CA ILE A 167 -14.75 1.53 -25.31
C ILE A 167 -14.37 0.55 -26.43
N GLU A 168 -14.15 1.04 -27.64
CA GLU A 168 -13.72 0.22 -28.78
C GLU A 168 -12.36 -0.41 -28.52
N LYS A 169 -11.44 0.32 -27.89
CA LYS A 169 -10.15 -0.19 -27.42
C LYS A 169 -10.32 -1.35 -26.45
N VAL A 170 -11.28 -1.28 -25.51
CA VAL A 170 -11.59 -2.35 -24.56
C VAL A 170 -12.22 -3.55 -25.29
N GLU A 171 -13.28 -3.34 -26.06
CA GLU A 171 -14.04 -4.40 -26.72
C GLU A 171 -13.22 -5.13 -27.81
N SER A 172 -12.19 -4.47 -28.37
CA SER A 172 -11.27 -5.12 -29.33
C SER A 172 -10.29 -6.10 -28.67
N LYS A 173 -10.04 -5.96 -27.37
CA LYS A 173 -9.02 -6.73 -26.65
C LYS A 173 -9.58 -7.65 -25.56
N LEU A 174 -10.73 -7.29 -25.00
CA LEU A 174 -11.32 -7.95 -23.84
C LEU A 174 -12.78 -8.33 -24.13
N SER A 175 -13.21 -9.44 -23.53
CA SER A 175 -14.61 -9.87 -23.53
C SER A 175 -15.24 -9.62 -22.16
N TYR A 176 -16.52 -9.28 -22.13
CA TYR A 176 -17.26 -9.18 -20.87
C TYR A 176 -17.47 -10.56 -20.23
N PRO A 177 -17.53 -10.65 -18.88
CA PRO A 177 -17.43 -9.56 -17.92
C PRO A 177 -15.98 -9.07 -17.73
N VAL A 178 -15.83 -7.77 -17.49
CA VAL A 178 -14.55 -7.14 -17.18
C VAL A 178 -14.55 -6.54 -15.76
N ILE A 179 -13.37 -6.38 -15.19
CA ILE A 179 -13.14 -5.69 -13.92
C ILE A 179 -12.37 -4.40 -14.17
N ILE A 180 -12.82 -3.33 -13.58
CA ILE A 180 -12.26 -1.98 -13.68
C ILE A 180 -11.62 -1.61 -12.35
N LYS A 181 -10.34 -1.18 -12.39
CA LYS A 181 -9.54 -0.89 -11.21
C LYS A 181 -8.85 0.46 -11.38
N PRO A 182 -8.91 1.37 -10.39
CA PRO A 182 -7.98 2.50 -10.33
C PRO A 182 -6.54 1.99 -10.38
N ALA A 183 -5.67 2.66 -11.15
CA ALA A 183 -4.32 2.18 -11.39
C ALA A 183 -3.45 2.22 -10.13
N ASN A 184 -3.59 3.28 -9.32
CA ASN A 184 -2.70 3.60 -8.19
C ASN A 184 -3.37 3.45 -6.81
N LEU A 185 -4.38 2.62 -6.67
CA LEU A 185 -5.06 2.36 -5.39
C LEU A 185 -5.00 0.89 -4.99
N GLY A 186 -4.94 0.66 -3.68
CA GLY A 186 -5.03 -0.64 -3.02
C GLY A 186 -6.41 -0.95 -2.44
N SER A 187 -6.47 -1.96 -1.57
CA SER A 187 -7.60 -2.33 -0.71
C SER A 187 -8.97 -2.44 -1.40
N SER A 188 -8.97 -2.77 -2.70
CA SER A 188 -10.19 -2.89 -3.53
C SER A 188 -11.05 -1.62 -3.63
N ILE A 189 -10.49 -0.46 -3.29
CA ILE A 189 -11.20 0.83 -3.37
C ILE A 189 -11.39 1.21 -4.83
N GLY A 190 -12.62 1.57 -5.20
CA GLY A 190 -12.97 2.00 -6.56
C GLY A 190 -13.00 0.87 -7.60
N ILE A 191 -12.84 -0.40 -7.18
CA ILE A 191 -12.98 -1.55 -8.06
C ILE A 191 -14.45 -1.83 -8.34
N SER A 192 -14.78 -2.11 -9.59
CA SER A 192 -16.12 -2.55 -10.02
C SER A 192 -16.04 -3.46 -11.22
N THR A 193 -17.11 -4.23 -11.47
CA THR A 193 -17.24 -5.11 -12.63
C THR A 193 -18.24 -4.55 -13.63
N ALA A 194 -18.14 -4.97 -14.88
CA ALA A 194 -19.07 -4.62 -15.92
C ALA A 194 -19.36 -5.85 -16.82
N ASN A 195 -20.63 -6.13 -17.06
CA ASN A 195 -21.09 -7.26 -17.89
C ASN A 195 -21.41 -6.85 -19.33
N ASN A 196 -21.42 -5.54 -19.59
CA ASN A 196 -21.75 -4.98 -20.90
C ASN A 196 -21.20 -3.53 -21.00
N LYS A 197 -21.33 -2.98 -22.21
CA LYS A 197 -20.87 -1.59 -22.53
C LYS A 197 -21.46 -0.53 -21.60
N SER A 198 -22.76 -0.60 -21.28
CA SER A 198 -23.41 0.41 -20.45
C SER A 198 -22.85 0.42 -19.02
N GLU A 199 -22.63 -0.78 -18.46
CA GLU A 199 -22.00 -0.93 -17.14
C GLU A 199 -20.53 -0.51 -17.15
N LEU A 200 -19.80 -0.77 -18.24
CA LEU A 200 -18.41 -0.34 -18.41
C LEU A 200 -18.28 1.18 -18.31
N VAL A 201 -19.14 1.93 -18.99
CA VAL A 201 -19.14 3.41 -18.95
C VAL A 201 -19.33 3.92 -17.52
N ILE A 202 -20.28 3.34 -16.79
CA ILE A 202 -20.55 3.73 -15.40
C ILE A 202 -19.36 3.37 -14.50
N ALA A 203 -18.82 2.18 -14.65
CA ALA A 203 -17.69 1.68 -13.84
C ALA A 203 -16.42 2.52 -14.03
N VAL A 204 -16.09 2.85 -15.28
CA VAL A 204 -14.94 3.71 -15.62
C VAL A 204 -15.12 5.12 -15.05
N LYS A 205 -16.32 5.71 -15.20
CA LYS A 205 -16.65 7.01 -14.61
C LYS A 205 -16.44 7.02 -13.10
N ASN A 206 -16.89 5.98 -12.40
CA ASN A 206 -16.77 5.88 -10.95
C ASN A 206 -15.31 5.69 -10.52
N ALA A 207 -14.52 4.90 -11.26
CA ALA A 207 -13.11 4.69 -10.95
C ALA A 207 -12.29 5.99 -11.08
N PHE A 208 -12.66 6.89 -12.01
CA PHE A 208 -12.03 8.21 -12.16
C PHE A 208 -12.34 9.22 -11.05
N ILE A 209 -13.20 8.86 -10.07
CA ILE A 209 -13.34 9.63 -8.83
C ILE A 209 -12.08 9.48 -7.97
N PHE A 210 -11.39 8.35 -8.10
CA PHE A 210 -10.29 7.94 -7.23
C PHE A 210 -8.91 8.09 -7.87
N ASP A 211 -8.81 8.06 -9.21
CA ASP A 211 -7.52 8.05 -9.91
C ASP A 211 -7.65 8.75 -11.27
N GLU A 212 -6.52 9.17 -11.84
CA GLU A 212 -6.43 9.76 -13.18
C GLU A 212 -6.21 8.68 -14.27
N LYS A 213 -6.04 7.42 -13.88
CA LYS A 213 -5.87 6.26 -14.75
C LYS A 213 -6.59 5.04 -14.21
N VAL A 214 -7.21 4.28 -15.09
CA VAL A 214 -7.86 3.01 -14.76
C VAL A 214 -7.28 1.87 -15.59
N VAL A 215 -7.24 0.67 -15.01
CA VAL A 215 -6.86 -0.58 -15.68
C VAL A 215 -8.09 -1.47 -15.73
N ILE A 216 -8.37 -2.02 -16.92
CA ILE A 216 -9.51 -2.88 -17.22
C ILE A 216 -8.97 -4.24 -17.61
N GLU A 217 -9.48 -5.30 -17.00
CA GLU A 217 -9.03 -6.68 -17.17
C GLU A 217 -10.24 -7.63 -17.34
N PRO A 218 -10.07 -8.86 -17.85
CA PRO A 218 -11.10 -9.88 -17.73
C PRO A 218 -11.46 -10.13 -16.27
N TYR A 219 -12.74 -10.22 -15.95
CA TYR A 219 -13.17 -10.62 -14.63
C TYR A 219 -13.09 -12.15 -14.49
N LEU A 220 -12.17 -12.61 -13.65
CA LEU A 220 -12.04 -14.03 -13.33
C LEU A 220 -13.03 -14.39 -12.23
N GLN A 221 -13.84 -15.43 -12.46
CA GLN A 221 -14.82 -15.94 -11.49
C GLN A 221 -14.21 -17.03 -10.62
N ASP A 222 -13.74 -18.11 -11.23
CA ASP A 222 -13.22 -19.26 -10.50
C ASP A 222 -11.68 -19.21 -10.40
N PHE A 223 -11.14 -18.56 -9.38
CA PHE A 223 -9.70 -18.56 -9.14
C PHE A 223 -9.35 -18.72 -7.66
N THR A 224 -8.17 -19.26 -7.42
CA THR A 224 -7.59 -19.32 -6.07
C THR A 224 -6.47 -18.29 -5.94
N GLU A 225 -6.52 -17.50 -4.89
CA GLU A 225 -5.50 -16.50 -4.56
C GLU A 225 -4.48 -17.09 -3.59
N TYR A 226 -3.22 -16.80 -3.84
CA TYR A 226 -2.11 -17.17 -2.97
C TYR A 226 -1.24 -15.94 -2.72
N ASN A 227 -0.86 -15.72 -1.46
CA ASN A 227 0.06 -14.68 -1.04
C ASN A 227 1.36 -15.30 -0.56
N ILE A 228 2.47 -14.63 -0.83
CA ILE A 228 3.79 -14.98 -0.33
C ILE A 228 4.56 -13.70 -0.02
N GLY A 229 5.23 -13.67 1.13
CA GLY A 229 6.13 -12.59 1.50
C GLY A 229 7.55 -12.87 1.05
N ALA A 230 8.25 -11.83 0.58
CA ALA A 230 9.67 -11.88 0.26
C ALA A 230 10.42 -10.83 1.10
N LEU A 231 11.56 -11.23 1.66
CA LEU A 231 12.45 -10.37 2.43
C LEU A 231 13.86 -10.44 1.83
N GLU A 232 14.35 -9.31 1.34
CA GLU A 232 15.75 -9.20 0.92
C GLU A 232 16.65 -9.07 2.14
N THR A 233 17.71 -9.88 2.16
CA THR A 233 18.75 -9.91 3.19
C THR A 233 20.13 -9.84 2.56
N GLN A 234 21.17 -9.71 3.37
CA GLN A 234 22.55 -9.75 2.88
C GLN A 234 22.91 -11.11 2.26
N ASP A 235 22.22 -12.17 2.64
CA ASP A 235 22.47 -13.55 2.18
C ASP A 235 21.52 -13.96 1.01
N GLY A 236 20.68 -13.04 0.55
CA GLY A 236 19.71 -13.26 -0.54
C GLY A 236 18.26 -13.07 -0.11
N ILE A 237 17.33 -13.54 -0.93
CA ILE A 237 15.88 -13.41 -0.70
C ILE A 237 15.38 -14.57 0.16
N ILE A 238 14.66 -14.24 1.23
CA ILE A 238 13.97 -15.20 2.09
C ILE A 238 12.49 -15.13 1.78
N LEU A 239 11.88 -16.27 1.43
CA LEU A 239 10.45 -16.38 1.17
C LEU A 239 9.70 -16.92 2.38
N SER A 240 8.51 -16.38 2.64
CA SER A 240 7.59 -16.93 3.64
C SER A 240 6.96 -18.24 3.19
N SER A 241 6.20 -18.89 4.08
CA SER A 241 5.22 -19.88 3.64
C SER A 241 4.12 -19.22 2.82
N VAL A 242 3.55 -19.97 1.88
CA VAL A 242 2.42 -19.50 1.06
C VAL A 242 1.17 -19.42 1.94
N GLU A 243 0.42 -18.34 1.79
CA GLU A 243 -0.88 -18.11 2.41
C GLU A 243 -1.98 -18.22 1.35
N LYS A 244 -3.10 -18.81 1.72
CA LYS A 244 -4.33 -18.81 0.91
C LYS A 244 -5.40 -18.04 1.66
N PRO A 245 -5.79 -16.82 1.22
CA PRO A 245 -6.91 -16.10 1.79
C PRO A 245 -8.23 -16.87 1.65
N ILE A 246 -9.05 -16.85 2.70
CA ILE A 246 -10.42 -17.37 2.64
C ILE A 246 -11.32 -16.18 2.35
N LYS A 247 -11.99 -16.22 1.19
CA LYS A 247 -12.83 -15.13 0.71
C LYS A 247 -14.27 -15.33 1.17
N SER A 248 -14.93 -14.24 1.60
CA SER A 248 -16.36 -14.21 1.84
C SER A 248 -17.16 -13.88 0.56
N SER A 249 -16.49 -13.34 -0.45
CA SER A 249 -17.04 -12.93 -1.74
C SER A 249 -16.02 -13.12 -2.88
N ASP A 250 -16.43 -12.98 -4.13
CA ASP A 250 -15.57 -13.14 -5.31
C ASP A 250 -14.38 -12.16 -5.34
N ILE A 251 -14.54 -10.97 -4.74
CA ILE A 251 -13.48 -9.98 -4.58
C ILE A 251 -13.23 -9.80 -3.08
N LEU A 252 -11.97 -9.94 -2.64
CA LEU A 252 -11.56 -9.61 -1.28
C LEU A 252 -11.84 -8.12 -1.03
N SER A 253 -12.94 -7.82 -0.34
CA SER A 253 -13.35 -6.47 -0.02
C SER A 253 -12.43 -5.84 1.05
N PHE A 254 -12.54 -4.53 1.25
CA PHE A 254 -11.88 -3.83 2.36
C PHE A 254 -12.28 -4.46 3.71
N GLN A 255 -13.56 -4.81 3.87
CA GLN A 255 -14.08 -5.46 5.07
C GLN A 255 -13.48 -6.85 5.31
N ASP A 256 -13.33 -7.65 4.24
CA ASP A 256 -12.69 -8.97 4.34
C ASP A 256 -11.21 -8.87 4.76
N LYS A 257 -10.51 -7.81 4.32
CA LYS A 257 -9.09 -7.63 4.63
C LYS A 257 -8.84 -7.15 6.06
N TYR A 258 -9.71 -6.30 6.60
CA TYR A 258 -9.40 -5.54 7.82
C TYR A 258 -10.41 -5.72 8.96
N GLU A 259 -11.69 -5.97 8.67
CA GLU A 259 -12.70 -6.12 9.71
C GLU A 259 -12.91 -7.58 10.12
N ASN A 260 -12.89 -8.52 9.17
CA ASN A 260 -13.10 -9.94 9.43
C ASN A 260 -11.87 -10.66 10.01
N THR A 261 -10.68 -10.05 9.97
CA THR A 261 -9.45 -10.60 10.57
C THR A 261 -9.49 -10.70 12.09
N LEU A 262 -10.45 -10.04 12.75
CA LEU A 262 -10.67 -10.13 14.19
C LEU A 262 -11.44 -11.40 14.62
N VAL A 263 -12.05 -12.13 13.68
CA VAL A 263 -12.85 -13.33 13.95
C VAL A 263 -12.18 -14.53 13.26
N GLY A 264 -11.15 -15.08 13.86
CA GLY A 264 -10.29 -16.20 13.46
C GLY A 264 -10.81 -17.12 12.33
N GLU A 265 -9.98 -17.35 11.33
CA GLU A 265 -10.08 -18.19 10.12
C GLU A 265 -10.26 -17.45 8.79
N SER A 266 -9.66 -16.26 8.64
CA SER A 266 -9.65 -15.54 7.34
C SER A 266 -8.62 -16.09 6.35
N LYS A 267 -7.81 -17.09 6.72
CA LYS A 267 -6.71 -17.62 5.89
C LYS A 267 -6.26 -19.02 6.27
N GLU A 268 -5.81 -19.78 5.27
CA GLU A 268 -5.06 -21.02 5.45
C GLU A 268 -3.55 -20.71 5.41
N PHE A 269 -2.83 -20.92 6.51
CA PHE A 269 -1.41 -20.66 6.61
C PHE A 269 -0.71 -21.74 7.44
N PRO A 270 0.31 -22.46 6.90
CA PRO A 270 0.69 -22.48 5.49
C PRO A 270 -0.39 -23.13 4.61
N ALA A 271 -0.56 -22.64 3.38
CA ALA A 271 -1.51 -23.18 2.43
C ALA A 271 -1.18 -24.64 2.03
N LYS A 272 -2.20 -25.51 1.98
CA LYS A 272 -2.06 -26.90 1.55
C LYS A 272 -2.03 -26.96 0.01
N ILE A 273 -0.84 -26.82 -0.56
CA ILE A 273 -0.61 -26.83 -2.01
C ILE A 273 0.36 -27.93 -2.44
N SER A 274 0.30 -28.34 -3.69
CA SER A 274 1.24 -29.31 -4.25
C SER A 274 2.66 -28.77 -4.28
N LYS A 275 3.67 -29.66 -4.18
CA LYS A 275 5.08 -29.27 -4.30
C LYS A 275 5.39 -28.52 -5.60
N ASN A 276 4.76 -28.94 -6.70
CA ASN A 276 4.93 -28.31 -8.01
C ASN A 276 4.40 -26.87 -8.00
N LEU A 277 3.20 -26.62 -7.45
CA LEU A 277 2.63 -25.29 -7.35
C LEU A 277 3.48 -24.39 -6.45
N LYS A 278 3.93 -24.90 -5.30
CA LYS A 278 4.84 -24.18 -4.40
C LYS A 278 6.12 -23.76 -5.13
N SER A 279 6.74 -24.68 -5.87
CA SER A 279 7.97 -24.40 -6.64
C SER A 279 7.73 -23.30 -7.70
N LYS A 280 6.58 -23.31 -8.38
CA LYS A 280 6.22 -22.26 -9.36
C LYS A 280 6.02 -20.91 -8.69
N ILE A 281 5.31 -20.87 -7.56
CA ILE A 281 5.10 -19.62 -6.81
C ILE A 281 6.45 -19.05 -6.37
N ASN A 282 7.33 -19.86 -5.78
CA ASN A 282 8.65 -19.41 -5.35
C ASN A 282 9.47 -18.84 -6.52
N ALA A 283 9.54 -19.56 -7.64
CA ALA A 283 10.31 -19.14 -8.82
C ALA A 283 9.79 -17.85 -9.49
N ILE A 284 8.49 -17.51 -9.28
CA ILE A 284 7.94 -16.23 -9.74
C ILE A 284 8.26 -15.10 -8.74
N THR A 285 8.39 -15.44 -7.46
CA THR A 285 8.59 -14.46 -6.39
C THR A 285 10.06 -14.05 -6.23
N GLU A 286 10.99 -14.97 -6.51
CA GLU A 286 12.43 -14.72 -6.57
C GLU A 286 12.84 -13.91 -7.82
#